data_0b8e3ccde43bd79190786805b598f73a
#
_entry.id   0b8e3ccde43bd79190786805b598f73a
#
_cell.length_a   1.000
_cell.length_b   1.000
_cell.length_c   1.000
_cell.angle_alpha   90.00
_cell.angle_beta   90.00
_cell.angle_gamma   90.00
#
_symmetry.space_group_name_H-M   'P 1'
#
loop_
_entity.id
_entity.type
_entity.pdbx_description
1 polymer ?
#
loop_
_entity_poly.entity_id
_entity_poly.type
_entity_poly.pdbx_seq_one_letter_code
_entity_poly.pdbx_strand_id
1 'polypeptide(L)'
;MDKISEKNKMNKEINTLRSKFKKHAIDGYIVPKNDDYFTEYSKINRLKIISNFSGSAGLAIILKKKNYLFTDGRYTIQSQAESGKNFTIYGFEKLINCNLFKNLTLGIDPNLFTNSQIKKYFLKNNRIKYINKNLIDEIKKEKGNFNIPFFSLNKNIVGESVSSKINKISRYLKKNKSDYIFISAPENVAWILNIRGGDGPNSPMPNSRLIISKTKKILLISKINKCKK
;
A
#
# COMPACT_ATOMS: atom_id res chain seq x y z
N MET A 1 -18.54 4.01 20.27
CA MET A 1 -18.50 5.17 19.36
C MET A 1 -19.71 5.09 18.44
N ASP A 2 -20.50 6.17 18.38
CA ASP A 2 -21.79 6.17 17.68
C ASP A 2 -21.60 6.04 16.16
N LYS A 3 -22.33 5.11 15.52
CA LYS A 3 -22.34 4.93 14.05
C LYS A 3 -22.67 6.21 13.26
N ILE A 4 -23.38 7.14 13.90
CA ILE A 4 -23.71 8.47 13.35
C ILE A 4 -22.47 9.37 13.30
N SER A 5 -21.64 9.35 14.32
CA SER A 5 -20.38 10.11 14.41
C SER A 5 -19.37 9.67 13.35
N GLU A 6 -19.21 8.36 13.12
CA GLU A 6 -18.31 7.81 12.11
C GLU A 6 -18.76 8.13 10.68
N LYS A 7 -20.08 8.10 10.41
CA LYS A 7 -20.65 8.49 9.12
C LYS A 7 -20.41 9.97 8.81
N ASN A 8 -20.62 10.85 9.78
CA ASN A 8 -20.42 12.30 9.60
C ASN A 8 -18.93 12.60 9.32
N LYS A 9 -18.03 11.88 9.98
CA LYS A 9 -16.58 11.98 9.77
C LYS A 9 -16.18 11.54 8.35
N MET A 10 -16.62 10.37 7.88
CA MET A 10 -16.34 9.88 6.54
C MET A 10 -16.84 10.82 5.45
N ASN A 11 -18.06 11.38 5.59
CA ASN A 11 -18.60 12.37 4.67
C ASN A 11 -17.73 13.64 4.60
N LYS A 12 -17.22 14.10 5.73
CA LYS A 12 -16.32 15.25 5.81
C LYS A 12 -15.02 14.95 5.04
N GLU A 13 -14.44 13.79 5.22
CA GLU A 13 -13.20 13.39 4.55
C GLU A 13 -13.39 13.25 3.03
N ILE A 14 -14.49 12.64 2.57
CA ILE A 14 -14.85 12.56 1.16
C ILE A 14 -15.04 13.96 0.54
N ASN A 15 -15.73 14.86 1.21
CA ASN A 15 -15.96 16.23 0.71
C ASN A 15 -14.65 17.03 0.70
N THR A 16 -13.79 16.86 1.69
CA THR A 16 -12.45 17.46 1.72
C THR A 16 -11.57 16.94 0.57
N LEU A 17 -11.66 15.65 0.24
CA LEU A 17 -10.97 15.10 -0.94
C LEU A 17 -11.50 15.72 -2.23
N ARG A 18 -12.82 15.80 -2.39
CA ARG A 18 -13.46 16.38 -3.58
C ARG A 18 -13.11 17.85 -3.80
N SER A 19 -12.97 18.65 -2.73
CA SER A 19 -12.55 20.05 -2.86
C SER A 19 -11.19 20.23 -3.52
N LYS A 20 -10.32 19.21 -3.47
CA LYS A 20 -9.01 19.21 -4.11
C LYS A 20 -9.05 18.88 -5.62
N PHE A 21 -10.14 18.31 -6.12
CA PHE A 21 -10.22 17.83 -7.50
C PHE A 21 -10.02 18.94 -8.54
N LYS A 22 -10.60 20.12 -8.32
CA LYS A 22 -10.41 21.29 -9.20
C LYS A 22 -8.95 21.69 -9.31
N LYS A 23 -8.25 21.83 -8.17
CA LYS A 23 -6.84 22.18 -8.10
C LYS A 23 -5.95 21.19 -8.87
N HIS A 24 -6.27 19.91 -8.80
CA HIS A 24 -5.50 18.86 -9.46
C HIS A 24 -6.02 18.50 -10.87
N ALA A 25 -7.06 19.20 -11.38
CA ALA A 25 -7.71 18.91 -12.67
C ALA A 25 -7.99 17.40 -12.84
N ILE A 26 -8.72 16.80 -11.87
CA ILE A 26 -9.15 15.40 -11.87
C ILE A 26 -10.66 15.30 -11.66
N ASP A 27 -11.25 14.21 -12.15
CA ASP A 27 -12.66 13.89 -11.97
C ASP A 27 -12.91 12.90 -10.84
N GLY A 28 -11.84 12.25 -10.38
CA GLY A 28 -11.87 11.31 -9.27
C GLY A 28 -10.47 10.97 -8.76
N TYR A 29 -10.42 10.31 -7.60
CA TYR A 29 -9.18 9.85 -6.99
C TYR A 29 -9.28 8.40 -6.54
N ILE A 30 -8.21 7.62 -6.76
CA ILE A 30 -8.17 6.19 -6.48
C ILE A 30 -7.30 5.94 -5.24
N VAL A 31 -7.86 5.19 -4.27
CA VAL A 31 -7.22 4.90 -3.00
C VAL A 31 -7.15 3.39 -2.78
N PRO A 32 -6.00 2.74 -2.98
CA PRO A 32 -5.84 1.32 -2.70
C PRO A 32 -5.58 1.07 -1.21
N LYS A 33 -5.68 -0.20 -0.81
CA LYS A 33 -5.36 -0.65 0.55
C LYS A 33 -3.86 -0.70 0.83
N ASN A 34 -3.06 -1.04 -0.18
CA ASN A 34 -1.62 -1.23 -0.03
C ASN A 34 -0.86 0.07 0.29
N ASP A 35 0.32 -0.09 0.84
CA ASP A 35 1.31 0.96 1.07
C ASP A 35 2.35 1.05 -0.06
N ASP A 36 3.38 1.89 0.14
CA ASP A 36 4.49 2.11 -0.79
C ASP A 36 5.38 0.86 -0.99
N TYR A 37 5.20 -0.17 -0.17
CA TYR A 37 5.87 -1.47 -0.27
C TYR A 37 4.95 -2.56 -0.85
N PHE A 38 3.73 -2.19 -1.24
CA PHE A 38 2.69 -3.10 -1.73
C PHE A 38 2.24 -4.12 -0.68
N THR A 39 2.33 -3.75 0.61
CA THR A 39 1.84 -4.57 1.72
C THR A 39 0.48 -4.09 2.22
N GLU A 40 -0.25 -4.97 2.90
CA GLU A 40 -1.49 -4.64 3.60
C GLU A 40 -1.25 -4.16 5.05
N TYR A 41 0.02 -4.17 5.50
CA TYR A 41 0.43 -3.93 6.89
C TYR A 41 0.72 -2.46 7.20
N SER A 42 0.34 -1.55 6.33
CA SER A 42 0.57 -0.12 6.52
C SER A 42 -0.02 0.40 7.83
N LYS A 43 0.76 1.21 8.55
CA LYS A 43 0.26 1.99 9.69
C LYS A 43 -0.80 3.00 9.27
N ILE A 44 -0.65 3.59 8.09
CA ILE A 44 -1.62 4.53 7.53
C ILE A 44 -2.58 3.75 6.65
N ASN A 45 -3.75 3.44 7.18
CA ASN A 45 -4.80 2.81 6.40
C ASN A 45 -5.62 3.86 5.64
N ARG A 46 -5.09 4.32 4.50
CA ARG A 46 -5.71 5.36 3.65
C ARG A 46 -7.10 4.95 3.19
N LEU A 47 -7.30 3.68 2.88
CA LEU A 47 -8.60 3.15 2.48
C LEU A 47 -9.61 3.27 3.61
N LYS A 48 -9.25 2.91 4.84
CA LYS A 48 -10.12 3.06 6.01
C LYS A 48 -10.46 4.52 6.30
N ILE A 49 -9.50 5.43 6.13
CA ILE A 49 -9.71 6.87 6.33
C ILE A 49 -10.86 7.37 5.46
N ILE A 50 -10.89 7.01 4.18
CA ILE A 50 -11.85 7.55 3.22
C ILE A 50 -13.15 6.75 3.11
N SER A 51 -13.15 5.46 3.49
CA SER A 51 -14.29 4.57 3.30
C SER A 51 -14.83 3.91 4.56
N ASN A 52 -14.17 4.05 5.71
CA ASN A 52 -14.33 3.25 6.93
C ASN A 52 -14.02 1.75 6.77
N PHE A 53 -13.81 1.26 5.55
CA PHE A 53 -13.54 -0.15 5.31
C PHE A 53 -12.21 -0.58 5.94
N SER A 54 -12.27 -1.55 6.83
CA SER A 54 -11.11 -2.01 7.62
C SER A 54 -10.48 -3.31 7.10
N GLY A 55 -11.07 -3.96 6.10
CA GLY A 55 -10.56 -5.19 5.51
C GLY A 55 -9.17 -5.05 4.89
N SER A 56 -8.49 -6.17 4.68
CA SER A 56 -7.11 -6.20 4.19
C SER A 56 -6.97 -6.08 2.67
N ALA A 57 -8.04 -6.28 1.91
CA ALA A 57 -8.04 -6.18 0.45
C ALA A 57 -9.15 -5.25 -0.05
N GLY A 58 -8.78 -4.14 -0.66
CA GLY A 58 -9.75 -3.19 -1.18
C GLY A 58 -9.14 -2.03 -1.96
N LEU A 59 -10.00 -1.36 -2.73
CA LEU A 59 -9.68 -0.18 -3.51
C LEU A 59 -10.92 0.71 -3.59
N ALA A 60 -10.80 1.96 -3.19
CA ALA A 60 -11.86 2.95 -3.34
C ALA A 60 -11.61 3.87 -4.54
N ILE A 61 -12.69 4.21 -5.24
CA ILE A 61 -12.69 5.25 -6.28
C ILE A 61 -13.73 6.30 -5.87
N ILE A 62 -13.24 7.50 -5.56
CA ILE A 62 -14.05 8.64 -5.19
C ILE A 62 -14.19 9.54 -6.42
N LEU A 63 -15.41 9.65 -6.96
CA LEU A 63 -15.76 10.56 -8.04
C LEU A 63 -16.45 11.81 -7.50
N LYS A 64 -16.70 12.80 -8.35
CA LYS A 64 -17.40 14.05 -7.99
C LYS A 64 -18.74 13.81 -7.31
N LYS A 65 -19.51 12.78 -7.73
CA LYS A 65 -20.87 12.51 -7.21
C LYS A 65 -21.06 11.09 -6.67
N LYS A 66 -20.20 10.13 -7.00
CA LYS A 66 -20.32 8.70 -6.66
C LYS A 66 -19.06 8.19 -6.02
N ASN A 67 -19.19 7.19 -5.16
CA ASN A 67 -18.05 6.49 -4.57
C ASN A 67 -18.21 4.99 -4.81
N TYR A 68 -17.15 4.34 -5.18
CA TYR A 68 -17.10 2.88 -5.41
C TYR A 68 -16.04 2.27 -4.50
N LEU A 69 -16.37 1.13 -3.90
CA LEU A 69 -15.44 0.30 -3.15
C LEU A 69 -15.39 -1.07 -3.82
N PHE A 70 -14.19 -1.48 -4.20
CA PHE A 70 -13.91 -2.81 -4.75
C PHE A 70 -13.18 -3.63 -3.70
N THR A 71 -13.65 -4.85 -3.45
CA THR A 71 -13.05 -5.77 -2.48
C THR A 71 -13.20 -7.21 -2.94
N ASP A 72 -12.59 -8.16 -2.24
CA ASP A 72 -12.76 -9.59 -2.55
C ASP A 72 -13.92 -10.21 -1.76
N GLY A 73 -14.28 -11.44 -2.13
CA GLY A 73 -15.44 -12.16 -1.59
C GLY A 73 -15.40 -12.38 -0.07
N ARG A 74 -14.24 -12.35 0.57
CA ARG A 74 -14.09 -12.48 2.04
C ARG A 74 -14.72 -11.33 2.80
N TYR A 75 -14.85 -10.17 2.17
CA TYR A 75 -15.25 -8.91 2.81
C TYR A 75 -16.62 -8.40 2.38
N THR A 76 -17.45 -9.19 1.69
CA THR A 76 -18.74 -8.76 1.17
C THR A 76 -19.65 -8.20 2.26
N ILE A 77 -19.84 -8.93 3.35
CA ILE A 77 -20.69 -8.51 4.47
C ILE A 77 -20.07 -7.33 5.22
N GLN A 78 -18.78 -7.42 5.53
CA GLN A 78 -18.06 -6.39 6.27
C GLN A 78 -18.06 -5.05 5.52
N SER A 79 -17.76 -5.05 4.22
CA SER A 79 -17.71 -3.84 3.42
C SER A 79 -19.08 -3.16 3.34
N GLN A 80 -20.16 -3.94 3.24
CA GLN A 80 -21.52 -3.44 3.27
C GLN A 80 -21.88 -2.79 4.62
N ALA A 81 -21.48 -3.43 5.72
CA ALA A 81 -21.74 -2.91 7.07
C ALA A 81 -20.96 -1.62 7.36
N GLU A 82 -19.67 -1.55 6.93
CA GLU A 82 -18.78 -0.43 7.23
C GLU A 82 -18.91 0.75 6.25
N SER A 83 -19.18 0.48 4.96
CA SER A 83 -19.11 1.48 3.88
C SER A 83 -20.39 1.62 3.06
N GLY A 84 -21.32 0.66 3.10
CA GLY A 84 -22.43 0.53 2.15
C GLY A 84 -23.38 1.73 2.06
N LYS A 85 -23.43 2.59 3.06
CA LYS A 85 -24.25 3.82 3.02
C LYS A 85 -23.67 4.91 2.11
N ASN A 86 -22.36 4.92 1.88
CA ASN A 86 -21.65 5.96 1.14
C ASN A 86 -20.93 5.44 -0.10
N PHE A 87 -20.83 4.12 -0.26
CA PHE A 87 -20.15 3.46 -1.36
C PHE A 87 -21.04 2.43 -2.02
N THR A 88 -21.00 2.36 -3.35
CA THR A 88 -21.48 1.18 -4.08
C THR A 88 -20.34 0.15 -4.10
N ILE A 89 -20.63 -1.05 -3.60
CA ILE A 89 -19.62 -2.09 -3.38
C ILE A 89 -19.67 -3.13 -4.48
N TYR A 90 -18.50 -3.51 -4.99
CA TYR A 90 -18.31 -4.51 -6.04
C TYR A 90 -17.13 -5.42 -5.71
N GLY A 91 -17.11 -6.61 -6.33
CA GLY A 91 -15.92 -7.45 -6.40
C GLY A 91 -14.86 -6.89 -7.36
N PHE A 92 -13.60 -7.29 -7.20
CA PHE A 92 -12.49 -6.85 -8.07
C PHE A 92 -12.66 -7.26 -9.54
N GLU A 93 -13.40 -8.32 -9.83
CA GLU A 93 -13.72 -8.76 -11.19
C GLU A 93 -14.46 -7.67 -11.98
N LYS A 94 -15.30 -6.88 -11.30
CA LYS A 94 -16.02 -5.75 -11.90
C LYS A 94 -15.11 -4.59 -12.31
N LEU A 95 -13.93 -4.50 -11.72
CA LEU A 95 -12.95 -3.46 -12.05
C LEU A 95 -12.26 -3.71 -13.39
N ILE A 96 -12.04 -4.97 -13.78
CA ILE A 96 -11.33 -5.35 -15.02
C ILE A 96 -12.09 -4.91 -16.27
N ASN A 97 -13.42 -5.01 -16.25
CA ASN A 97 -14.30 -4.63 -17.35
C ASN A 97 -15.23 -3.47 -16.94
N CYS A 98 -14.67 -2.48 -16.26
CA CYS A 98 -15.47 -1.45 -15.61
C CYS A 98 -16.12 -0.51 -16.61
N ASN A 99 -17.44 -0.52 -16.66
CA ASN A 99 -18.27 0.44 -17.39
C ASN A 99 -18.90 1.51 -16.45
N LEU A 100 -18.58 1.47 -15.16
CA LEU A 100 -19.15 2.37 -14.14
C LEU A 100 -18.64 3.80 -14.26
N PHE A 101 -17.44 3.97 -14.84
CA PHE A 101 -16.81 5.27 -15.07
C PHE A 101 -15.94 5.20 -16.32
N LYS A 102 -16.14 6.17 -17.23
CA LYS A 102 -15.44 6.28 -18.51
C LYS A 102 -15.13 7.73 -18.83
N ASN A 103 -14.11 7.95 -19.64
CA ASN A 103 -13.70 9.26 -20.14
C ASN A 103 -13.38 10.27 -19.02
N LEU A 104 -12.92 9.76 -17.86
CA LEU A 104 -12.55 10.57 -16.71
C LEU A 104 -11.04 10.70 -16.60
N THR A 105 -10.58 11.79 -15.97
CA THR A 105 -9.21 11.93 -15.50
C THR A 105 -9.16 11.51 -14.03
N LEU A 106 -8.54 10.37 -13.75
CA LEU A 106 -8.43 9.80 -12.41
C LEU A 106 -7.04 10.07 -11.82
N GLY A 107 -7.01 10.69 -10.64
CA GLY A 107 -5.79 10.92 -9.89
C GLY A 107 -5.36 9.66 -9.12
N ILE A 108 -4.07 9.40 -9.10
CA ILE A 108 -3.46 8.34 -8.29
C ILE A 108 -2.16 8.80 -7.64
N ASP A 109 -1.80 8.21 -6.51
CA ASP A 109 -0.44 8.25 -5.99
C ASP A 109 0.40 7.19 -6.74
N PRO A 110 1.42 7.57 -7.53
CA PRO A 110 2.18 6.63 -8.35
C PRO A 110 2.95 5.59 -7.52
N ASN A 111 3.24 5.86 -6.23
CA ASN A 111 3.96 4.93 -5.37
C ASN A 111 3.11 3.72 -4.95
N LEU A 112 1.79 3.78 -5.15
CA LEU A 112 0.84 2.76 -4.70
C LEU A 112 0.36 1.83 -5.83
N PHE A 113 0.84 2.00 -7.06
CA PHE A 113 0.41 1.23 -8.22
C PHE A 113 1.58 0.79 -9.09
N THR A 114 1.49 -0.42 -9.61
CA THR A 114 2.36 -0.85 -10.71
C THR A 114 1.80 -0.38 -12.05
N ASN A 115 2.68 -0.19 -13.06
CA ASN A 115 2.24 0.12 -14.42
C ASN A 115 1.27 -0.93 -14.98
N SER A 116 1.48 -2.20 -14.63
CA SER A 116 0.59 -3.31 -15.04
C SER A 116 -0.82 -3.15 -14.47
N GLN A 117 -0.95 -2.80 -13.18
CA GLN A 117 -2.25 -2.53 -12.56
C GLN A 117 -2.96 -1.33 -13.21
N ILE A 118 -2.23 -0.24 -13.44
CA ILE A 118 -2.78 0.95 -14.09
C ILE A 118 -3.31 0.62 -15.48
N LYS A 119 -2.54 -0.08 -16.30
CA LYS A 119 -2.94 -0.51 -17.64
C LYS A 119 -4.17 -1.44 -17.59
N LYS A 120 -4.14 -2.43 -16.71
CA LYS A 120 -5.19 -3.46 -16.61
C LYS A 120 -6.55 -2.88 -16.17
N TYR A 121 -6.54 -1.96 -15.19
CA TYR A 121 -7.79 -1.55 -14.53
C TYR A 121 -8.34 -0.21 -15.01
N PHE A 122 -7.49 0.72 -15.48
CA PHE A 122 -7.92 2.10 -15.62
C PHE A 122 -7.70 2.70 -17.01
N LEU A 123 -6.58 2.41 -17.67
CA LEU A 123 -6.20 3.11 -18.92
C LEU A 123 -7.06 2.78 -20.13
N LYS A 124 -7.80 1.69 -20.13
CA LYS A 124 -8.66 1.34 -21.26
C LYS A 124 -9.73 2.39 -21.55
N ASN A 125 -10.29 3.01 -20.51
CA ASN A 125 -11.44 3.89 -20.62
C ASN A 125 -11.24 5.25 -19.95
N ASN A 126 -10.07 5.53 -19.36
CA ASN A 126 -9.82 6.75 -18.59
C ASN A 126 -8.40 7.27 -18.79
N ARG A 127 -8.18 8.53 -18.42
CA ARG A 127 -6.85 9.13 -18.31
C ARG A 127 -6.38 9.06 -16.88
N ILE A 128 -5.07 8.80 -16.66
CA ILE A 128 -4.47 8.77 -15.33
C ILE A 128 -3.60 10.00 -15.13
N LYS A 129 -3.77 10.65 -13.99
CA LYS A 129 -2.95 11.76 -13.53
C LYS A 129 -2.19 11.36 -12.27
N TYR A 130 -0.86 11.40 -12.36
CA TYR A 130 0.02 11.14 -11.22
C TYR A 130 0.05 12.32 -10.27
N ILE A 131 -0.14 12.07 -8.98
CA ILE A 131 -0.15 13.07 -7.91
C ILE A 131 0.84 12.61 -6.84
N ASN A 132 2.02 13.23 -6.80
CA ASN A 132 3.15 12.80 -5.97
C ASN A 132 2.90 12.93 -4.46
N LYS A 133 2.03 13.86 -4.04
CA LYS A 133 1.57 13.94 -2.64
C LYS A 133 0.23 13.24 -2.53
N ASN A 134 0.16 12.19 -1.71
CA ASN A 134 -1.09 11.47 -1.49
C ASN A 134 -2.15 12.40 -0.90
N LEU A 135 -3.28 12.53 -1.59
CA LEU A 135 -4.34 13.47 -1.18
C LEU A 135 -5.00 13.07 0.14
N ILE A 136 -4.97 11.77 0.50
CA ILE A 136 -5.50 11.30 1.80
C ILE A 136 -4.59 11.73 2.95
N ASP A 137 -3.26 11.69 2.76
CA ASP A 137 -2.31 12.13 3.78
C ASP A 137 -2.39 13.66 4.04
N GLU A 138 -2.85 14.42 3.04
CA GLU A 138 -3.14 15.85 3.22
C GLU A 138 -4.44 16.12 4.00
N ILE A 139 -5.41 15.20 3.93
CA ILE A 139 -6.69 15.32 4.65
C ILE A 139 -6.51 14.95 6.11
N LYS A 140 -5.79 13.87 6.35
CA LYS A 140 -5.56 13.35 7.69
C LYS A 140 -4.09 13.02 7.90
N LYS A 141 -3.41 13.88 8.64
CA LYS A 141 -2.07 13.59 9.14
C LYS A 141 -2.19 12.60 10.30
N GLU A 142 -1.92 11.33 10.06
CA GLU A 142 -1.77 10.39 11.17
C GLU A 142 -0.46 10.69 11.90
N LYS A 143 -0.59 11.07 13.17
CA LYS A 143 0.54 11.20 14.08
C LYS A 143 0.92 9.80 14.55
N GLY A 144 1.89 9.15 13.93
CA GLY A 144 2.47 7.89 14.38
C GLY A 144 3.95 8.08 14.74
N ASN A 145 4.39 7.46 15.81
CA ASN A 145 5.83 7.36 16.06
C ASN A 145 6.41 6.28 15.13
N PHE A 146 6.88 6.69 13.95
CA PHE A 146 7.40 5.81 12.89
C PHE A 146 8.90 5.51 13.03
N ASN A 147 9.51 5.88 14.16
CA ASN A 147 10.97 5.83 14.36
C ASN A 147 11.43 4.67 15.25
N ILE A 148 10.76 3.53 15.19
CA ILE A 148 11.27 2.32 15.86
C ILE A 148 12.43 1.80 15.01
N PRO A 149 13.66 1.73 15.56
CA PRO A 149 14.82 1.19 14.86
C PRO A 149 14.60 -0.28 14.50
N PHE A 150 15.30 -0.76 13.48
CA PHE A 150 15.37 -2.18 13.20
C PHE A 150 16.17 -2.88 14.29
N PHE A 151 15.77 -4.10 14.63
CA PHE A 151 16.47 -4.94 15.59
C PHE A 151 16.65 -6.35 15.04
N SER A 152 17.76 -6.99 15.44
CA SER A 152 18.07 -8.35 15.04
C SER A 152 17.43 -9.36 15.99
N LEU A 153 17.05 -10.52 15.47
CA LEU A 153 16.62 -11.65 16.27
C LEU A 153 17.81 -12.46 16.76
N ASN A 154 17.68 -13.04 17.96
CA ASN A 154 18.67 -13.92 18.52
C ASN A 154 18.86 -15.17 17.64
N LYS A 155 20.10 -15.70 17.59
CA LYS A 155 20.44 -16.91 16.83
C LYS A 155 19.60 -18.13 17.21
N ASN A 156 19.19 -18.23 18.45
CA ASN A 156 18.35 -19.34 18.95
C ASN A 156 16.89 -19.29 18.42
N ILE A 157 16.46 -18.14 17.86
CA ILE A 157 15.11 -17.95 17.34
C ILE A 157 15.09 -18.17 15.83
N VAL A 158 16.20 -17.86 15.14
CA VAL A 158 16.30 -17.92 13.70
C VAL A 158 16.88 -19.29 13.27
N GLY A 159 16.17 -20.02 12.44
CA GLY A 159 16.61 -21.36 11.99
C GLY A 159 17.85 -21.34 11.09
N GLU A 160 18.19 -20.19 10.46
CA GLU A 160 19.32 -20.06 9.54
C GLU A 160 19.99 -18.68 9.68
N SER A 161 21.33 -18.69 9.65
CA SER A 161 22.12 -17.44 9.73
C SER A 161 21.99 -16.57 8.48
N VAL A 162 22.17 -15.26 8.63
CA VAL A 162 22.22 -14.30 7.52
C VAL A 162 23.31 -14.71 6.51
N SER A 163 24.51 -15.07 6.99
CA SER A 163 25.62 -15.48 6.12
C SER A 163 25.28 -16.70 5.26
N SER A 164 24.60 -17.70 5.83
CA SER A 164 24.14 -18.88 5.08
C SER A 164 23.17 -18.48 3.96
N LYS A 165 22.17 -17.65 4.25
CA LYS A 165 21.20 -17.16 3.27
C LYS A 165 21.85 -16.34 2.15
N ILE A 166 22.77 -15.43 2.50
CA ILE A 166 23.52 -14.63 1.52
C ILE A 166 24.40 -15.53 0.65
N ASN A 167 25.01 -16.56 1.21
CA ASN A 167 25.79 -17.53 0.43
C ASN A 167 24.93 -18.29 -0.59
N LYS A 168 23.71 -18.68 -0.22
CA LYS A 168 22.75 -19.33 -1.14
C LYS A 168 22.38 -18.38 -2.28
N ILE A 169 22.04 -17.13 -1.96
CA ILE A 169 21.71 -16.11 -2.96
C ILE A 169 22.88 -15.83 -3.89
N SER A 170 24.10 -15.68 -3.36
CA SER A 170 25.30 -15.46 -4.17
C SER A 170 25.55 -16.61 -5.15
N ARG A 171 25.40 -17.87 -4.71
CA ARG A 171 25.50 -19.05 -5.58
C ARG A 171 24.42 -19.06 -6.67
N TYR A 172 23.18 -18.73 -6.32
CA TYR A 172 22.09 -18.61 -7.27
C TYR A 172 22.37 -17.54 -8.34
N LEU A 173 22.84 -16.36 -7.94
CA LEU A 173 23.20 -15.28 -8.86
C LEU A 173 24.30 -15.70 -9.83
N LYS A 174 25.36 -16.36 -9.33
CA LYS A 174 26.47 -16.88 -10.17
C LYS A 174 25.99 -17.91 -11.18
N LYS A 175 25.12 -18.85 -10.74
CA LYS A 175 24.54 -19.89 -11.61
C LYS A 175 23.71 -19.28 -12.75
N ASN A 176 22.96 -18.20 -12.46
CA ASN A 176 22.08 -17.52 -13.41
C ASN A 176 22.78 -16.36 -14.15
N LYS A 177 24.09 -16.22 -14.04
CA LYS A 177 24.90 -15.16 -14.68
C LYS A 177 24.36 -13.75 -14.39
N SER A 178 23.82 -13.53 -13.17
CA SER A 178 23.25 -12.26 -12.71
C SER A 178 24.19 -11.60 -11.72
N ASP A 179 24.33 -10.27 -11.80
CA ASP A 179 25.23 -9.52 -10.92
C ASP A 179 24.57 -9.15 -9.59
N TYR A 180 23.27 -8.87 -9.62
CA TYR A 180 22.50 -8.39 -8.48
C TYR A 180 21.11 -9.01 -8.43
N ILE A 181 20.53 -9.06 -7.22
CA ILE A 181 19.12 -9.29 -6.98
C ILE A 181 18.54 -8.10 -6.21
N PHE A 182 17.39 -7.60 -6.64
CA PHE A 182 16.60 -6.61 -5.93
C PHE A 182 15.42 -7.28 -5.23
N ILE A 183 15.29 -7.05 -3.93
CA ILE A 183 14.24 -7.58 -3.08
C ILE A 183 13.37 -6.41 -2.63
N SER A 184 12.15 -6.35 -3.11
CA SER A 184 11.20 -5.26 -2.86
C SER A 184 10.31 -5.48 -1.65
N ALA A 185 10.07 -6.75 -1.27
CA ALA A 185 9.14 -7.12 -0.21
C ALA A 185 9.81 -7.06 1.17
N PRO A 186 9.30 -6.24 2.11
CA PRO A 186 9.88 -6.09 3.46
C PRO A 186 9.96 -7.39 4.25
N GLU A 187 8.99 -8.28 4.10
CA GLU A 187 8.97 -9.61 4.74
C GLU A 187 10.14 -10.48 4.28
N ASN A 188 10.50 -10.41 3.00
CA ASN A 188 11.66 -11.11 2.48
C ASN A 188 12.97 -10.51 2.99
N VAL A 189 13.04 -9.16 3.11
CA VAL A 189 14.19 -8.49 3.74
C VAL A 189 14.31 -8.90 5.19
N ALA A 190 13.19 -8.92 5.93
CA ALA A 190 13.14 -9.35 7.33
C ALA A 190 13.67 -10.77 7.50
N TRP A 191 13.27 -11.68 6.61
CA TRP A 191 13.71 -13.07 6.65
C TRP A 191 15.20 -13.23 6.29
N ILE A 192 15.65 -12.57 5.21
CA ILE A 192 17.03 -12.70 4.73
C ILE A 192 18.02 -12.15 5.76
N LEU A 193 17.74 -10.98 6.32
CA LEU A 193 18.64 -10.31 7.25
C LEU A 193 18.37 -10.64 8.73
N ASN A 194 17.39 -11.48 9.03
CA ASN A 194 16.97 -11.79 10.40
C ASN A 194 16.65 -10.54 11.24
N ILE A 195 16.12 -9.49 10.61
CA ILE A 195 15.76 -8.25 11.26
C ILE A 195 14.23 -8.11 11.39
N ARG A 196 13.83 -7.28 12.34
CA ARG A 196 12.45 -6.87 12.55
C ARG A 196 12.39 -5.36 12.71
N GLY A 197 11.19 -4.79 12.56
CA GLY A 197 10.94 -3.36 12.73
C GLY A 197 9.53 -3.11 13.26
N GLY A 198 9.24 -1.87 13.61
CA GLY A 198 7.91 -1.46 14.10
C GLY A 198 7.11 -0.69 13.05
N ASP A 199 7.24 -1.01 11.77
CA ASP A 199 6.60 -0.24 10.69
C ASP A 199 5.17 -0.70 10.39
N GLY A 200 4.78 -1.88 10.81
CA GLY A 200 3.39 -2.36 10.77
C GLY A 200 2.72 -2.30 12.15
N PRO A 201 1.40 -2.06 12.23
CA PRO A 201 0.69 -2.02 13.52
C PRO A 201 0.60 -3.38 14.21
N ASN A 202 0.43 -4.45 13.44
CA ASN A 202 0.21 -5.82 13.92
C ASN A 202 1.29 -6.80 13.45
N SER A 203 2.35 -6.30 12.84
CA SER A 203 3.42 -7.12 12.28
C SER A 203 4.77 -6.42 12.47
N PRO A 204 5.83 -7.13 12.91
CA PRO A 204 7.14 -6.53 13.15
C PRO A 204 7.91 -6.30 11.83
N MET A 205 7.29 -5.59 10.89
CA MET A 205 7.85 -5.33 9.56
C MET A 205 8.93 -4.26 9.58
N PRO A 206 10.09 -4.53 8.96
CA PRO A 206 11.12 -3.54 8.67
C PRO A 206 10.90 -2.98 7.27
N ASN A 207 10.13 -1.90 7.12
CA ASN A 207 9.87 -1.29 5.81
C ASN A 207 11.17 -0.87 5.11
N SER A 208 11.65 -1.75 4.25
CA SER A 208 12.94 -1.63 3.57
C SER A 208 12.96 -2.43 2.26
N ARG A 209 13.94 -2.14 1.44
CA ARG A 209 14.28 -2.89 0.23
C ARG A 209 15.74 -3.30 0.31
N LEU A 210 16.13 -4.34 -0.43
CA LEU A 210 17.46 -4.92 -0.33
C LEU A 210 18.03 -5.21 -1.71
N ILE A 211 19.29 -4.86 -1.93
CA ILE A 211 20.07 -5.28 -3.09
C ILE A 211 21.21 -6.16 -2.59
N ILE A 212 21.38 -7.32 -3.21
CA ILE A 212 22.47 -8.24 -2.91
C ILE A 212 23.23 -8.53 -4.19
N SER A 213 24.56 -8.42 -4.15
CA SER A 213 25.43 -8.73 -5.28
C SER A 213 25.89 -10.19 -5.27
N LYS A 214 26.33 -10.71 -6.42
CA LYS A 214 27.00 -12.02 -6.55
C LYS A 214 28.28 -12.14 -5.70
N THR A 215 28.88 -11.00 -5.33
CA THR A 215 30.05 -10.91 -4.43
C THR A 215 29.67 -10.71 -2.97
N LYS A 216 28.40 -10.92 -2.61
CA LYS A 216 27.84 -10.81 -1.25
C LYS A 216 27.82 -9.39 -0.66
N LYS A 217 28.01 -8.35 -1.46
CA LYS A 217 27.77 -6.97 -1.00
C LYS A 217 26.27 -6.75 -0.81
N ILE A 218 25.89 -6.06 0.25
CA ILE A 218 24.52 -5.82 0.66
C ILE A 218 24.27 -4.31 0.74
N LEU A 219 23.21 -3.85 0.10
CA LEU A 219 22.67 -2.49 0.25
C LEU A 219 21.25 -2.56 0.77
N LEU A 220 21.06 -2.15 2.03
CA LEU A 220 19.74 -2.00 2.65
C LEU A 220 19.23 -0.58 2.41
N ILE A 221 18.05 -0.46 1.80
CA ILE A 221 17.41 0.81 1.47
C ILE A 221 16.21 1.01 2.41
N SER A 222 16.29 2.00 3.29
CA SER A 222 15.25 2.33 4.27
C SER A 222 15.28 3.82 4.61
N LYS A 223 14.32 4.29 5.43
CA LYS A 223 14.40 5.63 6.00
C LYS A 223 15.60 5.73 6.94
N ILE A 224 16.34 6.86 6.86
CA ILE A 224 17.63 7.09 7.56
C ILE A 224 17.61 6.73 9.06
N ASN A 225 16.51 7.04 9.75
CA ASN A 225 16.41 6.84 11.22
C ASN A 225 16.11 5.39 11.64
N LYS A 226 16.16 4.42 10.73
CA LYS A 226 15.83 3.01 11.01
C LYS A 226 17.05 2.15 11.36
N CYS A 227 18.23 2.56 10.96
CA CYS A 227 19.47 1.89 11.30
C CYS A 227 20.13 2.63 12.46
N LYS A 228 20.30 1.98 13.63
CA LYS A 228 21.23 2.48 14.63
C LYS A 228 22.63 2.41 14.05
N LYS A 229 23.43 3.47 14.22
CA LYS A 229 24.86 3.46 13.98
C LYS A 229 25.53 2.47 14.89
#